data_f082ba591e4ca897c5518ae32fe17216
#
_entry.id   f082ba591e4ca897c5518ae32fe17216
#
_cell.length_a   1.000
_cell.length_b   1.000
_cell.length_c   1.000
_cell.angle_alpha   90.00
_cell.angle_beta   90.00
_cell.angle_gamma   90.00
#
_symmetry.space_group_name_H-M   'P 1'
#
loop_
_entity.id
_entity.type
_entity.pdbx_description
1 polymer ?
#
loop_
_entity_poly.entity_id
_entity_poly.type
_entity_poly.pdbx_seq_one_letter_code
_entity_poly.pdbx_strand_id
1 'polypeptide(L)'
;VREEEYASGSGVSLSFDTDTLSFDTVFTTIGSLTKKLMVYNKENKPLKINYISLKNGSSSFFRLNVDANDDLVVRNVEIGARDSLYIFVRVELNPNNQSNPLLIEDEIQFVFNGKTQRVVLQAYGQDAYYHKPSHYLLSSNPASSSGYDTIWYSLAEEGGEASGVIVSGNEISWKSDKPHIILGNCVVDSSYTLNLSYGTHIHLNKDSEFWVYKDGTLKAMGE
;
A
#
# COMPACT_ATOMS: atom_id res chain seq x y z
N VAL A 1 -41.95 -17.61 11.34
CA VAL A 1 -40.57 -17.26 10.92
C VAL A 1 -40.58 -15.75 10.77
N ARG A 2 -39.82 -15.01 11.62
CA ARG A 2 -39.65 -13.58 11.48
C ARG A 2 -38.69 -13.38 10.31
N GLU A 3 -39.09 -12.73 9.23
CA GLU A 3 -38.18 -12.29 8.19
C GLU A 3 -37.21 -11.28 8.82
N GLU A 4 -35.89 -11.54 8.76
CA GLU A 4 -34.91 -10.59 9.20
C GLU A 4 -34.91 -9.42 8.21
N GLU A 5 -35.21 -8.23 8.72
CA GLU A 5 -35.22 -7.01 7.93
C GLU A 5 -33.81 -6.43 7.86
N TYR A 6 -33.19 -6.52 6.68
CA TYR A 6 -31.85 -5.97 6.45
C TYR A 6 -31.84 -4.44 6.37
N ALA A 7 -30.70 -3.85 6.73
CA ALA A 7 -30.45 -2.44 6.53
C ALA A 7 -30.49 -2.11 5.03
N SER A 8 -31.36 -1.19 4.64
CA SER A 8 -31.61 -0.81 3.25
C SER A 8 -31.67 0.71 3.08
N GLY A 9 -31.50 1.19 1.85
CA GLY A 9 -31.54 2.60 1.51
C GLY A 9 -30.18 3.20 1.15
N SER A 10 -30.19 4.39 0.55
CA SER A 10 -29.00 5.05 0.02
C SER A 10 -28.00 5.51 1.08
N GLY A 11 -28.49 5.78 2.31
CA GLY A 11 -27.64 6.21 3.43
C GLY A 11 -26.86 5.07 4.11
N VAL A 12 -27.24 3.80 3.91
CA VAL A 12 -26.55 2.65 4.50
C VAL A 12 -25.16 2.50 3.89
N SER A 13 -24.11 2.35 4.71
CA SER A 13 -22.74 2.20 4.23
C SER A 13 -21.93 1.23 5.07
N LEU A 14 -20.97 0.55 4.44
CA LEU A 14 -19.91 -0.16 5.12
C LEU A 14 -18.82 0.82 5.57
N SER A 15 -18.17 0.52 6.67
CA SER A 15 -16.93 1.18 7.09
C SER A 15 -15.79 0.20 7.04
N PHE A 16 -14.59 0.69 6.76
CA PHE A 16 -13.39 -0.11 6.66
C PHE A 16 -12.34 0.45 7.63
N ASP A 17 -11.43 -0.40 8.10
CA ASP A 17 -10.29 0.03 8.90
C ASP A 17 -9.25 0.78 8.06
N THR A 18 -9.25 0.55 6.73
CA THR A 18 -8.44 1.28 5.76
C THR A 18 -9.17 1.42 4.43
N ASP A 19 -8.92 2.48 3.68
CA ASP A 19 -9.39 2.66 2.30
C ASP A 19 -8.42 2.03 1.27
N THR A 20 -7.18 1.78 1.68
CA THR A 20 -6.13 1.20 0.86
C THR A 20 -5.35 0.18 1.68
N LEU A 21 -5.34 -1.07 1.20
CA LEU A 21 -4.55 -2.15 1.77
C LEU A 21 -3.27 -2.30 0.97
N SER A 22 -2.18 -1.72 1.48
CA SER A 22 -0.87 -1.76 0.84
C SER A 22 -0.05 -2.93 1.34
N PHE A 23 0.47 -3.73 0.43
CA PHE A 23 1.43 -4.79 0.71
C PHE A 23 2.83 -4.24 0.42
N ASP A 24 3.66 -4.16 1.45
CA ASP A 24 5.08 -3.90 1.30
C ASP A 24 5.69 -5.01 0.44
N THR A 25 6.93 -4.93 0.10
CA THR A 25 7.66 -5.83 -0.78
C THR A 25 7.13 -7.28 -0.78
N VAL A 26 6.53 -7.71 -1.88
CA VAL A 26 6.16 -9.10 -2.10
C VAL A 26 7.33 -9.80 -2.78
N PHE A 27 8.03 -10.66 -2.03
CA PHE A 27 9.11 -11.48 -2.58
C PHE A 27 8.52 -12.65 -3.37
N THR A 28 8.88 -12.80 -4.64
CA THR A 28 8.48 -13.94 -5.47
C THR A 28 8.99 -15.27 -4.93
N THR A 29 10.00 -15.27 -4.05
CA THR A 29 10.66 -16.44 -3.49
C THR A 29 10.19 -16.85 -2.09
N ILE A 30 9.44 -16.03 -1.36
CA ILE A 30 9.13 -16.23 0.07
C ILE A 30 7.60 -16.24 0.31
N GLY A 31 6.82 -16.79 -0.58
CA GLY A 31 5.38 -16.94 -0.32
C GLY A 31 4.59 -15.64 -0.21
N SER A 32 3.30 -15.75 -0.33
CA SER A 32 2.37 -14.62 -0.30
C SER A 32 2.23 -14.01 1.09
N LEU A 33 2.41 -12.70 1.21
CA LEU A 33 2.00 -11.97 2.41
C LEU A 33 0.48 -11.93 2.49
N THR A 34 -0.08 -12.28 3.65
CA THR A 34 -1.51 -12.16 3.92
C THR A 34 -1.75 -10.98 4.85
N LYS A 35 -2.66 -10.10 4.47
CA LYS A 35 -3.16 -9.00 5.32
C LYS A 35 -4.63 -9.17 5.60
N LYS A 36 -5.06 -8.60 6.72
CA LYS A 36 -6.46 -8.60 7.16
C LYS A 36 -7.07 -7.22 6.89
N LEU A 37 -8.24 -7.21 6.28
CA LEU A 37 -9.13 -6.06 6.15
C LEU A 37 -10.32 -6.26 7.06
N MET A 38 -10.66 -5.26 7.87
CA MET A 38 -11.86 -5.25 8.69
C MET A 38 -12.98 -4.46 8.00
N VAL A 39 -14.15 -5.07 7.94
CA VAL A 39 -15.36 -4.49 7.35
C VAL A 39 -16.41 -4.39 8.44
N TYR A 40 -16.95 -3.20 8.67
CA TYR A 40 -17.87 -2.92 9.76
C TYR A 40 -19.26 -2.56 9.24
N ASN A 41 -20.29 -3.17 9.81
CA ASN A 41 -21.65 -2.73 9.72
C ASN A 41 -21.98 -1.85 10.95
N LYS A 42 -22.10 -0.53 10.74
CA LYS A 42 -22.45 0.42 11.81
C LYS A 42 -23.95 0.62 11.99
N GLU A 43 -24.77 -0.10 11.21
CA GLU A 43 -26.22 -0.01 11.29
C GLU A 43 -26.79 -0.83 12.47
N ASN A 44 -28.01 -0.48 12.89
CA ASN A 44 -28.76 -1.21 13.94
C ASN A 44 -29.50 -2.46 13.41
N LYS A 45 -29.33 -2.78 12.13
CA LYS A 45 -29.90 -3.94 11.46
C LYS A 45 -28.79 -4.70 10.75
N PRO A 46 -28.93 -6.01 10.55
CA PRO A 46 -27.98 -6.76 9.75
C PRO A 46 -27.92 -6.18 8.32
N LEU A 47 -26.74 -6.27 7.69
CA LEU A 47 -26.52 -5.81 6.32
C LEU A 47 -26.14 -7.00 5.46
N LYS A 48 -26.83 -7.13 4.31
CA LYS A 48 -26.56 -8.15 3.31
C LYS A 48 -25.77 -7.59 2.15
N ILE A 49 -24.58 -8.11 1.94
CA ILE A 49 -23.74 -7.82 0.78
C ILE A 49 -24.09 -8.83 -0.30
N ASN A 50 -24.53 -8.34 -1.45
CA ASN A 50 -24.93 -9.18 -2.58
C ASN A 50 -23.74 -10.03 -3.07
N TYR A 51 -22.58 -9.38 -3.23
CA TYR A 51 -21.32 -10.06 -3.51
C TYR A 51 -20.11 -9.20 -3.17
N ILE A 52 -19.00 -9.90 -2.91
CA ILE A 52 -17.66 -9.35 -2.74
C ILE A 52 -16.79 -10.00 -3.81
N SER A 53 -16.02 -9.20 -4.56
CA SER A 53 -15.13 -9.69 -5.61
C SER A 53 -13.96 -8.74 -5.82
N LEU A 54 -12.93 -9.24 -6.48
CA LEU A 54 -11.87 -8.40 -7.04
C LEU A 54 -12.33 -7.81 -8.37
N LYS A 55 -11.95 -6.58 -8.66
CA LYS A 55 -12.29 -5.89 -9.91
C LYS A 55 -11.73 -6.61 -11.14
N ASN A 56 -10.47 -7.09 -11.06
CA ASN A 56 -9.81 -7.81 -12.13
C ASN A 56 -10.14 -9.31 -12.14
N GLY A 57 -10.99 -9.80 -11.22
CA GLY A 57 -11.47 -11.18 -11.17
C GLY A 57 -10.33 -12.22 -11.16
N SER A 58 -10.39 -13.18 -12.09
CA SER A 58 -9.38 -14.24 -12.22
C SER A 58 -8.00 -13.75 -12.68
N SER A 59 -7.92 -12.57 -13.29
CA SER A 59 -6.66 -11.96 -13.73
C SER A 59 -5.94 -11.18 -12.61
N SER A 60 -6.55 -11.07 -11.44
CA SER A 60 -5.94 -10.42 -10.29
C SER A 60 -4.75 -11.19 -9.76
N PHE A 61 -3.74 -10.46 -9.29
CA PHE A 61 -2.65 -11.02 -8.48
C PHE A 61 -3.04 -11.19 -7.00
N PHE A 62 -4.21 -10.70 -6.62
CA PHE A 62 -4.72 -10.84 -5.27
C PHE A 62 -5.70 -12.02 -5.18
N ARG A 63 -5.82 -12.57 -3.97
CA ARG A 63 -6.85 -13.55 -3.61
C ARG A 63 -7.50 -13.13 -2.32
N LEU A 64 -8.82 -13.30 -2.27
CA LEU A 64 -9.62 -13.02 -1.08
C LEU A 64 -9.99 -14.33 -0.38
N ASN A 65 -10.05 -14.28 0.94
CA ASN A 65 -10.74 -15.27 1.73
C ASN A 65 -11.72 -14.54 2.64
N VAL A 66 -13.00 -14.72 2.38
CA VAL A 66 -14.12 -14.06 3.06
C VAL A 66 -14.85 -15.11 3.87
N ASP A 67 -14.75 -15.06 5.19
CA ASP A 67 -15.40 -16.03 6.08
C ASP A 67 -15.14 -17.51 5.66
N ALA A 68 -13.86 -17.85 5.48
CA ALA A 68 -13.38 -19.15 5.02
C ALA A 68 -13.82 -19.55 3.58
N ASN A 69 -14.38 -18.63 2.80
CA ASN A 69 -14.71 -18.82 1.39
C ASN A 69 -13.68 -18.07 0.53
N ASP A 70 -13.04 -18.78 -0.42
CA ASP A 70 -12.02 -18.28 -1.33
C ASP A 70 -12.47 -18.23 -2.81
N ASP A 71 -13.76 -18.29 -3.06
CA ASP A 71 -14.33 -18.13 -4.38
C ASP A 71 -13.98 -16.75 -4.97
N LEU A 72 -13.84 -16.67 -6.29
CA LEU A 72 -13.61 -15.39 -7.00
C LEU A 72 -14.71 -14.35 -6.76
N VAL A 73 -15.93 -14.82 -6.50
CA VAL A 73 -17.09 -13.99 -6.18
C VAL A 73 -17.84 -14.62 -5.01
N VAL A 74 -17.66 -14.07 -3.83
CA VAL A 74 -18.36 -14.53 -2.63
C VAL A 74 -19.70 -13.81 -2.54
N ARG A 75 -20.81 -14.57 -2.48
CA ARG A 75 -22.18 -14.04 -2.56
C ARG A 75 -22.91 -14.16 -1.23
N ASN A 76 -23.91 -13.28 -1.06
CA ASN A 76 -24.83 -13.30 0.07
C ASN A 76 -24.11 -13.28 1.43
N VAL A 77 -23.12 -12.40 1.55
CA VAL A 77 -22.36 -12.21 2.80
C VAL A 77 -23.19 -11.34 3.74
N GLU A 78 -23.37 -11.78 4.97
CA GLU A 78 -24.14 -11.06 5.97
C GLU A 78 -23.24 -10.57 7.09
N ILE A 79 -23.44 -9.32 7.52
CA ILE A 79 -22.79 -8.75 8.69
C ILE A 79 -23.89 -8.33 9.67
N GLY A 80 -23.86 -8.89 10.87
CA GLY A 80 -24.84 -8.59 11.92
C GLY A 80 -24.95 -7.10 12.24
N ALA A 81 -26.00 -6.71 12.95
CA ALA A 81 -26.16 -5.33 13.42
C ALA A 81 -25.02 -4.96 14.38
N ARG A 82 -24.34 -3.84 14.13
CA ARG A 82 -23.19 -3.36 14.93
C ARG A 82 -22.02 -4.35 14.99
N ASP A 83 -21.88 -5.20 14.00
CA ASP A 83 -20.88 -6.24 13.91
C ASP A 83 -19.86 -5.99 12.81
N SER A 84 -18.88 -6.86 12.68
CA SER A 84 -17.80 -6.77 11.72
C SER A 84 -17.46 -8.12 11.09
N LEU A 85 -16.91 -8.07 9.89
CA LEU A 85 -16.36 -9.19 9.15
C LEU A 85 -14.89 -8.89 8.86
N TYR A 86 -14.03 -9.89 8.92
CA TYR A 86 -12.67 -9.76 8.42
C TYR A 86 -12.49 -10.53 7.11
N ILE A 87 -11.69 -9.95 6.24
CA ILE A 87 -11.31 -10.54 4.96
C ILE A 87 -9.81 -10.70 4.95
N PHE A 88 -9.32 -11.90 4.68
CA PHE A 88 -7.91 -12.10 4.41
C PHE A 88 -7.64 -11.85 2.94
N VAL A 89 -6.64 -11.02 2.68
CA VAL A 89 -6.17 -10.68 1.33
C VAL A 89 -4.74 -11.16 1.20
N ARG A 90 -4.46 -11.95 0.17
CA ARG A 90 -3.11 -12.42 -0.11
C ARG A 90 -2.70 -12.03 -1.53
N VAL A 91 -1.41 -11.78 -1.75
CA VAL A 91 -0.83 -11.52 -3.07
C VAL A 91 -0.18 -12.79 -3.58
N GLU A 92 -0.45 -13.15 -4.84
CA GLU A 92 0.19 -14.28 -5.53
C GLU A 92 0.96 -13.75 -6.74
N LEU A 93 2.29 -13.76 -6.65
CA LEU A 93 3.17 -13.48 -7.78
C LEU A 93 3.69 -14.78 -8.38
N ASN A 94 3.80 -14.82 -9.70
CA ASN A 94 4.44 -15.94 -10.36
C ASN A 94 5.97 -15.82 -10.24
N PRO A 95 6.65 -16.70 -9.51
CA PRO A 95 8.09 -16.63 -9.31
C PRO A 95 8.91 -16.82 -10.61
N ASN A 96 8.31 -17.43 -11.63
CA ASN A 96 8.95 -17.71 -12.91
C ASN A 96 8.73 -16.60 -13.96
N ASN A 97 7.98 -15.58 -13.65
CA ASN A 97 7.68 -14.50 -14.58
C ASN A 97 8.57 -13.27 -14.26
N GLN A 98 9.61 -13.09 -15.08
CA GLN A 98 10.52 -11.93 -14.98
C GLN A 98 9.84 -10.60 -15.34
N SER A 99 8.59 -10.65 -15.80
CA SER A 99 7.77 -9.48 -16.20
C SER A 99 6.69 -9.15 -15.17
N ASN A 100 6.89 -9.46 -13.90
CA ASN A 100 5.93 -9.03 -12.87
C ASN A 100 5.87 -7.49 -12.84
N PRO A 101 4.67 -6.91 -12.84
CA PRO A 101 4.54 -5.46 -12.75
C PRO A 101 5.12 -4.96 -11.42
N LEU A 102 5.77 -3.80 -11.49
CA LEU A 102 6.43 -3.17 -10.34
C LEU A 102 5.45 -2.68 -9.29
N LEU A 103 4.30 -2.21 -9.75
CA LEU A 103 3.15 -1.87 -8.92
C LEU A 103 1.97 -2.70 -9.41
N ILE A 104 1.39 -3.44 -8.49
CA ILE A 104 0.21 -4.26 -8.70
C ILE A 104 -0.93 -3.58 -7.97
N GLU A 105 -1.97 -3.22 -8.70
CA GLU A 105 -3.16 -2.59 -8.15
C GLU A 105 -4.40 -3.38 -8.52
N ASP A 106 -5.34 -3.43 -7.58
CA ASP A 106 -6.70 -3.94 -7.78
C ASP A 106 -7.64 -3.28 -6.77
N GLU A 107 -8.91 -3.62 -6.82
CA GLU A 107 -9.94 -3.13 -5.90
C GLU A 107 -10.78 -4.30 -5.41
N ILE A 108 -11.03 -4.35 -4.10
CA ILE A 108 -12.12 -5.18 -3.57
C ILE A 108 -13.41 -4.40 -3.76
N GLN A 109 -14.37 -4.99 -4.44
CA GLN A 109 -15.70 -4.43 -4.66
C GLN A 109 -16.72 -5.08 -3.74
N PHE A 110 -17.45 -4.25 -3.01
CA PHE A 110 -18.56 -4.63 -2.13
C PHE A 110 -19.85 -4.11 -2.75
N VAL A 111 -20.68 -5.00 -3.25
CA VAL A 111 -21.95 -4.64 -3.90
C VAL A 111 -23.12 -4.97 -3.01
N PHE A 112 -23.87 -3.97 -2.61
CA PHE A 112 -25.05 -4.07 -1.74
C PHE A 112 -25.99 -2.88 -1.95
N ASN A 113 -27.27 -3.06 -1.71
CA ASN A 113 -28.29 -1.99 -1.80
C ASN A 113 -28.22 -1.18 -3.12
N GLY A 114 -27.89 -1.83 -4.24
CA GLY A 114 -27.77 -1.18 -5.55
C GLY A 114 -26.56 -0.27 -5.73
N LYS A 115 -25.59 -0.31 -4.82
CA LYS A 115 -24.35 0.48 -4.90
C LYS A 115 -23.09 -0.37 -4.70
N THR A 116 -21.95 0.20 -5.02
CA THR A 116 -20.64 -0.41 -4.86
C THR A 116 -19.76 0.48 -3.98
N GLN A 117 -19.20 -0.08 -2.92
CA GLN A 117 -18.05 0.49 -2.21
C GLN A 117 -16.79 -0.30 -2.53
N ARG A 118 -15.64 0.30 -2.37
CA ARG A 118 -14.36 -0.30 -2.75
C ARG A 118 -13.27 -0.02 -1.74
N VAL A 119 -12.31 -0.96 -1.67
CA VAL A 119 -11.04 -0.80 -0.97
C VAL A 119 -9.94 -1.08 -1.99
N VAL A 120 -8.97 -0.17 -2.09
CA VAL A 120 -7.85 -0.30 -3.02
C VAL A 120 -6.84 -1.30 -2.47
N LEU A 121 -6.31 -2.15 -3.34
CA LEU A 121 -5.22 -3.08 -3.04
C LEU A 121 -3.99 -2.64 -3.82
N GLN A 122 -2.85 -2.56 -3.15
CA GLN A 122 -1.57 -2.23 -3.75
C GLN A 122 -0.49 -3.18 -3.26
N ALA A 123 0.34 -3.68 -4.16
CA ALA A 123 1.51 -4.47 -3.85
C ALA A 123 2.67 -4.06 -4.75
N TYR A 124 3.88 -4.05 -4.18
CA TYR A 124 5.09 -3.74 -4.93
C TYR A 124 5.83 -5.03 -5.28
N GLY A 125 6.15 -5.19 -6.56
CA GLY A 125 6.91 -6.32 -7.06
C GLY A 125 8.40 -6.24 -6.74
N GLN A 126 9.12 -7.33 -6.99
CA GLN A 126 10.52 -7.50 -6.59
C GLN A 126 11.53 -6.65 -7.38
N ASP A 127 11.14 -6.06 -8.51
CA ASP A 127 12.05 -5.35 -9.41
C ASP A 127 12.17 -3.84 -9.16
N ALA A 128 11.94 -3.40 -7.94
CA ALA A 128 12.10 -2.01 -7.53
C ALA A 128 13.31 -1.82 -6.61
N TYR A 129 13.86 -0.62 -6.61
CA TYR A 129 14.81 -0.18 -5.61
C TYR A 129 14.07 0.38 -4.40
N TYR A 130 14.37 -0.14 -3.20
CA TYR A 130 13.64 0.23 -1.99
C TYR A 130 14.50 1.09 -1.08
N HIS A 131 13.99 2.28 -0.74
CA HIS A 131 14.57 3.16 0.26
C HIS A 131 13.77 3.03 1.55
N LYS A 132 14.35 2.32 2.53
CA LYS A 132 13.72 2.06 3.83
C LYS A 132 14.40 2.91 4.89
N PRO A 133 13.63 3.48 5.84
CA PRO A 133 14.21 4.23 6.93
C PRO A 133 15.24 3.40 7.71
N SER A 134 16.43 3.95 7.87
CA SER A 134 17.59 3.37 8.61
C SER A 134 18.02 4.29 9.75
N HIS A 135 17.62 5.56 9.69
CA HIS A 135 17.93 6.60 10.66
C HIS A 135 16.69 7.14 11.32
N TYR A 136 16.88 7.81 12.45
CA TYR A 136 15.80 8.56 13.09
C TYR A 136 16.32 9.86 13.71
N LEU A 137 15.43 10.85 13.83
CA LEU A 137 15.65 12.05 14.62
C LEU A 137 14.49 12.26 15.59
N LEU A 138 14.76 12.97 16.67
CA LEU A 138 13.75 13.36 17.65
C LEU A 138 13.34 14.81 17.37
N SER A 139 12.08 15.01 17.07
CA SER A 139 11.48 16.35 16.90
C SER A 139 10.70 16.72 18.14
N SER A 140 10.94 17.91 18.68
CA SER A 140 10.22 18.38 19.87
C SER A 140 8.71 18.47 19.60
N ASN A 141 7.92 17.73 20.38
CA ASN A 141 6.47 17.77 20.33
C ASN A 141 5.88 17.78 21.76
N PRO A 142 5.53 18.96 22.28
CA PRO A 142 4.96 19.07 23.64
C PRO A 142 3.63 18.31 23.84
N ALA A 143 2.94 17.94 22.74
CA ALA A 143 1.70 17.16 22.80
C ALA A 143 1.95 15.65 22.88
N SER A 144 3.17 15.19 22.61
CA SER A 144 3.57 13.79 22.76
C SER A 144 3.81 13.45 24.24
N SER A 145 3.48 12.24 24.64
CA SER A 145 3.70 11.75 26.01
C SER A 145 5.18 11.73 26.42
N SER A 146 6.10 11.64 25.45
CA SER A 146 7.55 11.70 25.64
C SER A 146 8.13 13.12 25.47
N GLY A 147 7.34 14.09 25.03
CA GLY A 147 7.78 15.44 24.64
C GLY A 147 8.47 15.49 23.27
N TYR A 148 8.58 14.36 22.58
CA TYR A 148 9.23 14.24 21.26
C TYR A 148 8.47 13.29 20.36
N ASP A 149 8.51 13.56 19.06
CA ASP A 149 8.15 12.63 17.99
C ASP A 149 9.41 12.04 17.37
N THR A 150 9.36 10.78 17.02
CA THR A 150 10.44 10.10 16.31
C THR A 150 10.14 10.11 14.82
N ILE A 151 11.01 10.77 14.07
CA ILE A 151 10.91 10.84 12.60
C ILE A 151 11.94 9.88 12.03
N TRP A 152 11.47 8.85 11.33
CA TRP A 152 12.31 7.87 10.65
C TRP A 152 12.58 8.27 9.21
N TYR A 153 13.84 8.11 8.74
CA TYR A 153 14.24 8.46 7.38
C TYR A 153 15.38 7.57 6.86
N SER A 154 15.53 7.53 5.54
CA SER A 154 16.68 7.00 4.81
C SER A 154 17.46 8.14 4.17
N LEU A 155 18.75 7.93 3.90
CA LEU A 155 19.54 8.87 3.13
C LEU A 155 19.57 8.46 1.65
N ALA A 156 19.55 9.44 0.76
CA ALA A 156 19.49 9.20 -0.70
C ALA A 156 20.76 8.53 -1.24
N GLU A 157 21.88 8.67 -0.55
CA GLU A 157 23.20 8.08 -0.87
C GLU A 157 23.38 6.63 -0.37
N GLU A 158 22.43 6.10 0.41
CA GLU A 158 22.55 4.78 1.00
C GLU A 158 22.08 3.65 0.08
N GLY A 159 22.54 2.44 0.39
CA GLY A 159 22.12 1.19 -0.25
C GLY A 159 23.01 0.74 -1.40
N GLY A 160 23.82 1.62 -1.95
CA GLY A 160 24.76 1.31 -3.03
C GLY A 160 24.08 0.78 -4.31
N GLU A 161 24.85 0.15 -5.19
CA GLU A 161 24.38 -0.30 -6.51
C GLU A 161 23.22 -1.31 -6.45
N ALA A 162 23.13 -2.11 -5.39
CA ALA A 162 22.04 -3.06 -5.19
C ALA A 162 20.69 -2.37 -4.96
N SER A 163 20.72 -1.14 -4.43
CA SER A 163 19.55 -0.27 -4.24
C SER A 163 19.41 0.80 -5.34
N GLY A 164 20.14 0.64 -6.46
CA GLY A 164 20.09 1.58 -7.57
C GLY A 164 20.80 2.90 -7.31
N VAL A 165 21.67 2.98 -6.31
CA VAL A 165 22.34 4.19 -5.88
C VAL A 165 23.83 4.13 -6.22
N ILE A 166 24.32 5.13 -6.92
CA ILE A 166 25.74 5.32 -7.28
C ILE A 166 26.20 6.63 -6.64
N VAL A 167 27.25 6.56 -5.82
CA VAL A 167 27.83 7.72 -5.15
C VAL A 167 29.27 7.95 -5.62
N SER A 168 29.57 9.19 -6.01
CA SER A 168 30.91 9.64 -6.41
C SER A 168 31.19 10.99 -5.75
N GLY A 169 31.93 10.98 -4.66
CA GLY A 169 32.08 12.17 -3.82
C GLY A 169 30.74 12.61 -3.24
N ASN A 170 30.35 13.84 -3.53
CA ASN A 170 29.06 14.41 -3.11
C ASN A 170 27.96 14.29 -4.17
N GLU A 171 28.23 13.65 -5.30
CA GLU A 171 27.24 13.40 -6.35
C GLU A 171 26.63 12.02 -6.18
N ILE A 172 25.32 11.97 -6.13
CA ILE A 172 24.50 10.76 -6.07
C ILE A 172 23.79 10.63 -7.40
N SER A 173 23.75 9.44 -7.97
CA SER A 173 22.94 9.14 -9.16
C SER A 173 22.05 7.95 -8.87
N TRP A 174 20.76 8.10 -9.08
CA TRP A 174 19.83 6.99 -9.03
C TRP A 174 19.66 6.39 -10.43
N LYS A 175 19.75 5.06 -10.52
CA LYS A 175 19.54 4.32 -11.76
C LYS A 175 18.09 4.46 -12.22
N SER A 176 17.85 4.47 -13.53
CA SER A 176 16.51 4.60 -14.12
C SER A 176 15.94 3.29 -14.66
N ASP A 177 16.67 2.17 -14.53
CA ASP A 177 16.27 0.85 -15.04
C ASP A 177 15.14 0.19 -14.21
N LYS A 178 14.94 0.65 -13.00
CA LYS A 178 13.86 0.24 -12.10
C LYS A 178 13.33 1.43 -11.32
N PRO A 179 12.05 1.44 -10.91
CA PRO A 179 11.54 2.50 -10.06
C PRO A 179 12.14 2.42 -8.66
N HIS A 180 12.20 3.58 -8.02
CA HIS A 180 12.57 3.75 -6.64
C HIS A 180 11.30 3.88 -5.78
N ILE A 181 11.16 3.01 -4.77
CA ILE A 181 10.06 3.01 -3.82
C ILE A 181 10.55 3.58 -2.50
N ILE A 182 9.98 4.69 -2.07
CA ILE A 182 10.30 5.32 -0.80
C ILE A 182 9.28 4.88 0.24
N LEU A 183 9.76 4.18 1.28
CA LEU A 183 8.97 3.69 2.41
C LEU A 183 9.30 4.55 3.65
N GLY A 184 8.51 5.57 3.92
CA GLY A 184 8.80 6.59 4.93
C GLY A 184 9.49 7.80 4.31
N ASN A 185 10.35 8.49 5.05
CA ASN A 185 11.03 9.68 4.54
C ASN A 185 12.35 9.32 3.89
N CYS A 186 12.68 9.99 2.78
CA CYS A 186 14.00 9.90 2.14
C CYS A 186 14.60 11.31 2.03
N VAL A 187 15.85 11.45 2.41
CA VAL A 187 16.53 12.74 2.54
C VAL A 187 17.73 12.82 1.61
N VAL A 188 17.79 13.86 0.79
CA VAL A 188 19.05 14.32 0.18
C VAL A 188 19.73 15.21 1.21
N ASP A 189 20.81 14.73 1.83
CA ASP A 189 21.45 15.42 2.94
C ASP A 189 22.30 16.63 2.47
N SER A 190 22.74 17.41 3.42
CA SER A 190 23.57 18.60 3.21
C SER A 190 24.80 18.29 2.36
N SER A 191 25.09 19.18 1.43
CA SER A 191 26.24 19.08 0.51
C SER A 191 26.15 17.98 -0.55
N TYR A 192 25.14 17.12 -0.53
CA TYR A 192 24.91 16.13 -1.58
C TYR A 192 24.06 16.68 -2.72
N THR A 193 24.38 16.22 -3.93
CA THR A 193 23.56 16.46 -5.12
C THR A 193 23.00 15.15 -5.62
N LEU A 194 21.69 14.98 -5.60
CA LEU A 194 21.02 13.85 -6.22
C LEU A 194 20.69 14.15 -7.66
N ASN A 195 21.23 13.35 -8.57
CA ASN A 195 20.95 13.39 -10.00
C ASN A 195 19.94 12.30 -10.37
N LEU A 196 18.80 12.70 -10.89
CA LEU A 196 17.79 11.82 -11.44
C LEU A 196 17.91 11.86 -12.98
N SER A 197 18.26 10.74 -13.57
CA SER A 197 18.34 10.59 -15.03
C SER A 197 16.94 10.55 -15.63
N TYR A 198 16.87 10.83 -16.94
CA TYR A 198 15.65 10.62 -17.71
C TYR A 198 15.07 9.21 -17.50
N GLY A 199 13.74 9.13 -17.33
CA GLY A 199 13.04 7.88 -17.10
C GLY A 199 13.13 7.35 -15.67
N THR A 200 13.73 8.07 -14.71
CA THR A 200 13.67 7.68 -13.30
C THR A 200 12.24 7.85 -12.77
N HIS A 201 11.67 6.77 -12.22
CA HIS A 201 10.37 6.78 -11.57
C HIS A 201 10.54 6.67 -10.06
N ILE A 202 9.92 7.59 -9.31
CA ILE A 202 9.92 7.59 -7.84
C ILE A 202 8.49 7.44 -7.38
N HIS A 203 8.23 6.42 -6.54
CA HIS A 203 6.95 6.19 -5.89
C HIS A 203 7.09 6.44 -4.40
N LEU A 204 6.30 7.36 -3.89
CA LEU A 204 6.16 7.62 -2.46
C LEU A 204 5.03 6.74 -1.92
N ASN A 205 5.33 5.91 -0.93
CA ASN A 205 4.30 5.18 -0.21
C ASN A 205 3.43 6.14 0.61
N LYS A 206 2.29 5.66 1.10
CA LYS A 206 1.43 6.46 1.97
C LYS A 206 2.23 7.01 3.16
N ASP A 207 2.04 8.29 3.46
CA ASP A 207 2.73 9.03 4.53
C ASP A 207 4.27 9.10 4.35
N SER A 208 4.77 8.89 3.13
CA SER A 208 6.18 9.04 2.78
C SER A 208 6.45 10.42 2.23
N GLU A 209 7.61 10.96 2.54
CA GLU A 209 8.06 12.26 2.08
C GLU A 209 9.46 12.18 1.47
N PHE A 210 9.73 13.05 0.52
CA PHE A 210 11.06 13.21 -0.08
C PHE A 210 11.58 14.60 0.25
N TRP A 211 12.69 14.66 1.02
CA TRP A 211 13.25 15.91 1.51
C TRP A 211 14.57 16.24 0.84
N VAL A 212 14.73 17.48 0.44
CA VAL A 212 16.03 18.05 0.12
C VAL A 212 16.42 18.93 1.30
N TYR A 213 17.35 18.44 2.12
CA TYR A 213 17.76 19.12 3.33
C TYR A 213 18.64 20.33 3.01
N LYS A 214 18.88 21.19 4.00
CA LYS A 214 19.65 22.41 3.86
C LYS A 214 20.96 22.16 3.08
N ASP A 215 21.22 22.94 2.05
CA ASP A 215 22.39 22.86 1.16
C ASP A 215 22.47 21.54 0.33
N GLY A 216 21.47 20.66 0.42
CA GLY A 216 21.30 19.55 -0.52
C GLY A 216 20.76 20.06 -1.88
N THR A 217 20.98 19.28 -2.92
CA THR A 217 20.51 19.64 -4.27
C THR A 217 19.84 18.45 -4.94
N LEU A 218 18.71 18.71 -5.59
CA LEU A 218 18.04 17.74 -6.48
C LEU A 218 18.12 18.26 -7.92
N LYS A 219 18.70 17.45 -8.80
CA LYS A 219 18.73 17.69 -10.25
C LYS A 219 17.91 16.62 -10.96
N ALA A 220 16.79 17.00 -11.54
CA ALA A 220 15.99 16.13 -12.40
C ALA A 220 16.26 16.50 -13.88
N MET A 221 16.82 15.55 -14.62
CA MET A 221 17.13 15.70 -16.04
C MET A 221 15.93 15.17 -16.82
N GLY A 222 15.02 16.05 -17.23
CA GLY A 222 13.93 15.77 -18.18
C GLY A 222 14.40 15.94 -19.64
N GLU A 223 13.55 15.50 -20.61
CA GLU A 223 13.70 15.88 -22.03
C GLU A 223 13.49 17.38 -22.22
#